data_cf799fa53096388621d05e199ad292fa
#
_entry.id   cf799fa53096388621d05e199ad292fa
#
_cell.length_a   1.000
_cell.length_b   1.000
_cell.length_c   1.000
_cell.angle_alpha   90.00
_cell.angle_beta   90.00
_cell.angle_gamma   90.00
#
_symmetry.space_group_name_H-M   'P 1'
#
loop_
_entity.id
_entity.type
_entity.pdbx_description
1 polymer ?
#
loop_
_entity_poly.entity_id
_entity_poly.type
_entity_poly.pdbx_seq_one_letter_code
_entity_poly.pdbx_strand_id
1 'polypeptide(L)'
;MNIQYKYLCRVLYSAIILPCLLSSCSKENPNHLPSVSPAQFAGKIEGFDSSGQIAPDHLIAYWSFDGTEKEMISGIAPTAVSNDSYVDNGVRGKGLRLNKGYLYYAAQIPKFDTSLKSFTVSEWVQILNNGSTPTLSFTIARPGQLWGNINFLLETGQHPASDTNDLIVHPDYAAVGGGTQDNLNASWLSSYKSPVIGANKWVHLVTTYDNASSTFQVWANGIRIGAPDYQNRGTNYFKCTVPNEVIIGGWYNNIPGKQVSTDTWTVPMTGNIDEIRVYNTALGAADIKALYELGLAGK
;
A
#
# COMPACT_ATOMS: atom_id res chain seq x y z
N MET A 1 -30.61 68.40 59.63
CA MET A 1 -29.60 67.90 60.59
C MET A 1 -28.93 66.71 59.97
N ASN A 2 -27.67 66.82 59.69
CA ASN A 2 -26.74 65.91 58.98
C ASN A 2 -26.78 64.49 59.43
N ILE A 3 -26.46 63.58 58.50
CA ILE A 3 -25.29 62.72 58.60
C ILE A 3 -25.08 62.01 57.26
N GLN A 4 -23.88 62.20 56.67
CA GLN A 4 -23.34 61.52 55.54
C GLN A 4 -22.87 60.10 55.94
N TYR A 5 -23.08 59.06 55.07
CA TYR A 5 -22.28 57.84 55.06
C TYR A 5 -21.71 57.62 53.66
N LYS A 6 -20.39 57.68 53.60
CA LYS A 6 -19.58 57.25 52.48
C LYS A 6 -19.53 55.74 52.46
N TYR A 7 -19.91 55.11 51.35
CA TYR A 7 -19.54 53.72 51.10
C TYR A 7 -18.56 53.67 49.92
N LEU A 8 -17.38 53.17 50.29
CA LEU A 8 -16.27 52.87 49.37
C LEU A 8 -16.59 51.57 48.66
N CYS A 9 -16.93 51.61 47.35
CA CYS A 9 -17.02 50.44 46.53
C CYS A 9 -15.63 50.07 46.00
N ARG A 10 -15.03 48.99 46.50
CA ARG A 10 -13.88 48.35 45.91
C ARG A 10 -14.34 47.51 44.76
N VAL A 11 -13.97 47.89 43.52
CA VAL A 11 -14.17 47.10 42.31
C VAL A 11 -13.02 46.08 42.25
N LEU A 12 -13.33 44.79 42.46
CA LEU A 12 -12.44 43.70 42.16
C LEU A 12 -12.55 43.41 40.67
N TYR A 13 -11.49 43.68 39.90
CA TYR A 13 -11.33 43.17 38.54
C TYR A 13 -10.91 41.70 38.60
N SER A 14 -11.85 40.81 38.38
CA SER A 14 -11.55 39.41 38.08
C SER A 14 -11.17 39.34 36.61
N ALA A 15 -9.90 39.14 36.31
CA ALA A 15 -9.40 38.82 34.98
C ALA A 15 -9.82 37.37 34.65
N ILE A 16 -10.83 37.20 33.80
CA ILE A 16 -11.19 35.93 33.21
C ILE A 16 -10.17 35.69 32.09
N ILE A 17 -9.21 34.82 32.35
CA ILE A 17 -8.32 34.24 31.30
C ILE A 17 -9.15 33.24 30.55
N LEU A 18 -9.61 33.61 29.37
CA LEU A 18 -10.25 32.70 28.40
C LEU A 18 -9.14 31.88 27.73
N PRO A 19 -9.10 30.55 27.89
CA PRO A 19 -8.15 29.74 27.13
C PRO A 19 -8.58 29.82 25.66
N CYS A 20 -7.78 30.45 24.81
CA CYS A 20 -7.87 30.28 23.36
C CYS A 20 -7.59 28.82 23.05
N LEU A 21 -8.63 28.04 22.84
CA LEU A 21 -8.53 26.76 22.14
C LEU A 21 -8.08 27.08 20.72
N LEU A 22 -6.78 26.95 20.47
CA LEU A 22 -6.24 26.89 19.13
C LEU A 22 -6.76 25.58 18.51
N SER A 23 -7.94 25.63 17.89
CA SER A 23 -8.32 24.61 16.95
C SER A 23 -7.36 24.71 15.77
N SER A 24 -6.35 23.86 15.78
CA SER A 24 -5.52 23.62 14.62
C SER A 24 -6.44 23.08 13.51
N CYS A 25 -6.85 23.96 12.59
CA CYS A 25 -7.41 23.51 11.32
C CYS A 25 -6.29 22.74 10.60
N SER A 26 -6.28 21.42 10.70
CA SER A 26 -5.51 20.59 9.80
C SER A 26 -6.03 20.88 8.39
N LYS A 27 -5.15 21.33 7.48
CA LYS A 27 -5.50 21.41 6.06
C LYS A 27 -5.92 20.03 5.63
N GLU A 28 -7.19 19.85 5.33
CA GLU A 28 -7.66 18.60 4.77
C GLU A 28 -6.87 18.32 3.49
N ASN A 29 -6.38 17.09 3.38
CA ASN A 29 -5.77 16.60 2.15
C ASN A 29 -6.83 16.68 1.04
N PRO A 30 -6.56 17.33 -0.12
CA PRO A 30 -7.54 17.49 -1.19
C PRO A 30 -8.13 16.16 -1.69
N ASN A 31 -7.46 15.03 -1.43
CA ASN A 31 -7.95 13.70 -1.77
C ASN A 31 -8.73 13.04 -0.61
N HIS A 32 -9.12 13.79 0.41
CA HIS A 32 -9.86 13.30 1.59
C HIS A 32 -9.17 12.15 2.35
N LEU A 33 -7.86 11.96 2.16
CA LEU A 33 -7.08 11.02 2.95
C LEU A 33 -6.62 11.69 4.25
N PRO A 34 -6.70 11.02 5.41
CA PRO A 34 -6.32 11.61 6.69
C PRO A 34 -4.83 11.98 6.69
N SER A 35 -4.53 13.16 7.21
CA SER A 35 -3.16 13.54 7.55
C SER A 35 -2.94 13.27 9.04
N VAL A 36 -1.86 12.61 9.38
CA VAL A 36 -1.49 12.28 10.75
C VAL A 36 -0.16 12.94 11.13
N SER A 37 -0.06 13.37 12.38
CA SER A 37 1.17 13.95 12.93
C SER A 37 2.03 12.84 13.55
N PRO A 38 3.37 12.86 13.42
CA PRO A 38 4.26 11.93 14.12
C PRO A 38 4.03 11.86 15.63
N ALA A 39 3.60 12.96 16.26
CA ALA A 39 3.27 12.99 17.67
C ALA A 39 2.07 12.11 18.08
N GLN A 40 1.23 11.70 17.14
CA GLN A 40 0.11 10.79 17.40
C GLN A 40 0.58 9.33 17.60
N PHE A 41 1.84 9.03 17.29
CA PHE A 41 2.37 7.66 17.32
C PHE A 41 3.24 7.34 18.54
N ALA A 42 3.23 8.22 19.56
CA ALA A 42 3.86 7.91 20.83
C ALA A 42 3.06 6.83 21.56
N GLY A 43 3.68 5.67 21.82
CA GLY A 43 3.04 4.51 22.44
C GLY A 43 2.46 3.50 21.46
N LYS A 44 1.38 2.84 21.83
CA LYS A 44 0.66 1.87 20.97
C LYS A 44 -0.22 2.58 19.95
N ILE A 45 -0.24 2.03 18.74
CA ILE A 45 -1.04 2.53 17.63
C ILE A 45 -2.10 1.46 17.32
N GLU A 46 -3.37 1.82 17.41
CA GLU A 46 -4.52 0.90 17.23
C GLU A 46 -4.36 -0.39 18.09
N GLY A 47 -3.67 -0.29 19.24
CA GLY A 47 -3.42 -1.41 20.15
C GLY A 47 -2.11 -2.17 19.89
N PHE A 48 -1.34 -1.84 18.85
CA PHE A 48 -0.11 -2.51 18.45
C PHE A 48 1.14 -1.68 18.78
N ASP A 49 2.25 -2.34 19.07
CA ASP A 49 3.57 -1.70 19.25
C ASP A 49 4.35 -1.65 17.93
N SER A 50 4.09 -2.58 17.01
CA SER A 50 4.72 -2.65 15.69
C SER A 50 3.83 -3.37 14.66
N SER A 51 4.09 -3.12 13.38
CA SER A 51 3.41 -3.77 12.25
C SER A 51 3.56 -5.29 12.23
N GLY A 52 4.62 -5.83 12.84
CA GLY A 52 4.82 -7.28 12.98
C GLY A 52 3.80 -7.97 13.91
N GLN A 53 3.04 -7.22 14.70
CA GLN A 53 2.00 -7.76 15.58
C GLN A 53 0.63 -7.90 14.87
N ILE A 54 0.50 -7.38 13.65
CA ILE A 54 -0.76 -7.47 12.90
C ILE A 54 -0.86 -8.82 12.22
N ALA A 55 -1.84 -9.62 12.63
CA ALA A 55 -2.12 -10.95 12.11
C ALA A 55 -0.85 -11.83 11.88
N PRO A 56 0.04 -11.98 12.87
CA PRO A 56 1.35 -12.61 12.69
C PRO A 56 1.26 -14.05 12.21
N ASP A 57 0.23 -14.81 12.63
CA ASP A 57 0.00 -16.20 12.23
C ASP A 57 -0.44 -16.34 10.77
N HIS A 58 -0.85 -15.23 10.16
CA HIS A 58 -1.29 -15.14 8.78
C HIS A 58 -0.25 -14.52 7.85
N LEU A 59 0.83 -13.94 8.36
CA LEU A 59 1.92 -13.39 7.55
C LEU A 59 2.73 -14.52 6.94
N ILE A 60 2.72 -14.64 5.61
CA ILE A 60 3.33 -15.76 4.88
C ILE A 60 4.54 -15.37 4.03
N ALA A 61 4.71 -14.09 3.75
CA ALA A 61 5.91 -13.54 3.13
C ALA A 61 6.11 -12.08 3.52
N TYR A 62 7.39 -11.67 3.66
CA TYR A 62 7.73 -10.33 4.07
C TYR A 62 9.08 -9.88 3.49
N TRP A 63 9.13 -8.71 2.87
CA TRP A 63 10.34 -8.03 2.41
C TRP A 63 10.44 -6.68 3.11
N SER A 64 11.46 -6.53 3.98
CA SER A 64 11.70 -5.28 4.72
C SER A 64 12.54 -4.28 3.96
N PHE A 65 13.32 -4.72 3.00
CA PHE A 65 14.33 -3.93 2.26
C PHE A 65 15.33 -3.16 3.12
N ASP A 66 15.49 -3.52 4.39
CA ASP A 66 16.48 -2.97 5.30
C ASP A 66 17.91 -3.49 5.02
N GLY A 67 18.42 -3.20 3.82
CA GLY A 67 19.75 -3.63 3.37
C GLY A 67 19.79 -5.09 2.91
N THR A 68 18.65 -5.70 2.63
CA THR A 68 18.54 -7.05 2.07
C THR A 68 17.32 -7.16 1.15
N GLU A 69 17.47 -7.91 0.05
CA GLU A 69 16.37 -8.30 -0.84
C GLU A 69 15.80 -9.69 -0.48
N LYS A 70 16.27 -10.32 0.59
CA LYS A 70 15.76 -11.63 0.98
C LYS A 70 14.30 -11.52 1.45
N GLU A 71 13.49 -12.53 1.07
CA GLU A 71 12.22 -12.76 1.74
C GLU A 71 12.51 -13.23 3.17
N MET A 72 11.98 -12.51 4.14
CA MET A 72 12.43 -12.60 5.54
C MET A 72 11.94 -13.84 6.28
N ILE A 73 10.84 -14.47 5.84
CA ILE A 73 10.26 -15.66 6.50
C ILE A 73 10.95 -16.92 6.01
N SER A 74 11.09 -17.09 4.68
CA SER A 74 11.74 -18.26 4.08
C SER A 74 13.25 -18.12 3.93
N GLY A 75 13.78 -16.88 3.98
CA GLY A 75 15.18 -16.59 3.73
C GLY A 75 15.59 -16.64 2.25
N ILE A 76 14.64 -16.81 1.33
CA ILE A 76 14.90 -16.91 -0.11
C ILE A 76 15.41 -15.57 -0.62
N ALA A 77 16.58 -15.60 -1.26
CA ALA A 77 17.15 -14.44 -1.94
C ALA A 77 16.68 -14.37 -3.40
N PRO A 78 16.69 -13.18 -4.04
CA PRO A 78 16.41 -13.09 -5.47
C PRO A 78 17.43 -13.88 -6.28
N THR A 79 16.96 -14.51 -7.34
CA THR A 79 17.78 -15.26 -8.31
C THR A 79 18.47 -14.31 -9.30
N ALA A 80 17.81 -13.19 -9.60
CA ALA A 80 18.35 -12.12 -10.41
C ALA A 80 17.83 -10.76 -9.92
N VAL A 81 18.68 -9.75 -10.04
CA VAL A 81 18.37 -8.36 -9.73
C VAL A 81 18.79 -7.48 -10.91
N SER A 82 18.08 -6.37 -11.11
CA SER A 82 18.41 -5.42 -12.17
C SER A 82 18.12 -4.01 -11.71
N ASN A 83 19.14 -3.13 -11.82
CA ASN A 83 19.03 -1.69 -11.58
C ASN A 83 18.38 -1.33 -10.23
N ASP A 84 18.74 -2.07 -9.20
CA ASP A 84 18.35 -1.88 -7.81
C ASP A 84 19.42 -1.08 -7.03
N SER A 85 18.97 -0.47 -5.96
CA SER A 85 19.79 0.18 -4.94
C SER A 85 18.93 0.44 -3.71
N TYR A 86 19.50 1.03 -2.65
CA TYR A 86 18.72 1.40 -1.47
C TYR A 86 18.61 2.92 -1.32
N VAL A 87 17.51 3.36 -0.72
CA VAL A 87 17.34 4.71 -0.16
C VAL A 87 17.38 4.60 1.36
N ASP A 88 18.05 5.58 2.02
CA ASP A 88 18.21 5.57 3.48
C ASP A 88 16.97 6.02 4.26
N ASN A 89 15.98 6.58 3.57
CA ASN A 89 14.72 7.07 4.13
C ASN A 89 13.54 6.22 3.63
N GLY A 90 13.58 4.91 3.91
CA GLY A 90 12.44 4.02 3.77
C GLY A 90 11.29 4.43 4.69
N VAL A 91 10.20 3.71 4.64
CA VAL A 91 9.10 3.82 5.61
C VAL A 91 9.59 3.35 6.96
N ARG A 92 10.39 2.29 6.97
CA ARG A 92 11.12 1.81 8.13
C ARG A 92 12.54 1.46 7.71
N GLY A 93 13.53 2.16 8.28
CA GLY A 93 14.92 1.96 7.92
C GLY A 93 15.23 2.35 6.46
N LYS A 94 15.68 1.38 5.67
CA LYS A 94 15.95 1.57 4.23
C LYS A 94 14.78 1.12 3.39
N GLY A 95 14.72 1.61 2.14
CA GLY A 95 13.78 1.13 1.13
C GLY A 95 14.51 0.72 -0.14
N LEU A 96 13.92 -0.17 -0.93
CA LEU A 96 14.41 -0.56 -2.23
C LEU A 96 14.12 0.53 -3.26
N ARG A 97 15.16 0.94 -4.00
CA ARG A 97 15.04 1.82 -5.16
C ARG A 97 15.23 1.02 -6.43
N LEU A 98 14.31 1.17 -7.37
CA LEU A 98 14.39 0.62 -8.71
C LEU A 98 14.46 1.76 -9.74
N ASN A 99 15.32 1.61 -10.74
CA ASN A 99 15.44 2.54 -11.87
C ASN A 99 15.33 1.78 -13.18
N LYS A 100 14.11 1.53 -13.66
CA LYS A 100 13.80 0.52 -14.67
C LYS A 100 14.37 -0.84 -14.23
N GLY A 101 14.08 -1.20 -12.98
CA GLY A 101 14.68 -2.34 -12.32
C GLY A 101 13.64 -3.31 -11.77
N TYR A 102 14.13 -4.49 -11.37
CA TYR A 102 13.33 -5.54 -10.78
C TYR A 102 14.17 -6.45 -9.87
N LEU A 103 13.49 -7.17 -8.97
CA LEU A 103 13.98 -8.35 -8.28
C LEU A 103 13.19 -9.57 -8.77
N TYR A 104 13.87 -10.67 -9.06
CA TYR A 104 13.26 -11.91 -9.52
C TYR A 104 13.66 -13.08 -8.62
N TYR A 105 12.67 -13.82 -8.13
CA TYR A 105 12.82 -15.00 -7.28
C TYR A 105 12.28 -16.22 -8.03
N ALA A 106 13.18 -17.08 -8.53
CA ALA A 106 12.81 -18.31 -9.24
C ALA A 106 12.30 -19.40 -8.29
N ALA A 107 12.79 -19.41 -7.05
CA ALA A 107 12.33 -20.35 -6.04
C ALA A 107 10.95 -19.93 -5.53
N GLN A 108 10.00 -20.88 -5.53
CA GLN A 108 8.67 -20.64 -4.98
C GLN A 108 8.76 -20.33 -3.49
N ILE A 109 8.10 -19.27 -3.04
CA ILE A 109 7.90 -18.99 -1.62
C ILE A 109 6.98 -20.09 -1.04
N PRO A 110 7.37 -20.80 0.03
CA PRO A 110 6.71 -22.04 0.46
C PRO A 110 5.20 -21.96 0.64
N LYS A 111 4.70 -20.85 1.15
CA LYS A 111 3.26 -20.64 1.42
C LYS A 111 2.46 -20.08 0.22
N PHE A 112 3.11 -19.83 -0.90
CA PHE A 112 2.42 -19.50 -2.16
C PHE A 112 2.03 -20.78 -2.88
N ASP A 113 1.21 -21.58 -2.24
CA ASP A 113 0.77 -22.88 -2.72
C ASP A 113 -0.73 -22.93 -3.01
N THR A 114 -1.25 -24.07 -3.39
CA THR A 114 -2.66 -24.26 -3.76
C THR A 114 -3.64 -24.13 -2.59
N SER A 115 -3.14 -24.08 -1.34
CA SER A 115 -3.96 -23.83 -0.15
C SER A 115 -4.23 -22.33 0.08
N LEU A 116 -3.48 -21.45 -0.58
CA LEU A 116 -3.73 -20.00 -0.54
C LEU A 116 -5.06 -19.68 -1.24
N LYS A 117 -6.10 -19.38 -0.46
CA LYS A 117 -7.45 -19.11 -0.95
C LYS A 117 -7.86 -17.65 -0.75
N SER A 118 -7.52 -17.06 0.38
CA SER A 118 -7.66 -15.65 0.67
C SER A 118 -6.29 -15.02 0.77
N PHE A 119 -6.18 -13.73 0.50
CA PHE A 119 -4.90 -13.04 0.63
C PHE A 119 -5.06 -11.55 0.97
N THR A 120 -3.99 -11.00 1.50
CA THR A 120 -3.70 -9.57 1.52
C THR A 120 -2.29 -9.37 1.00
N VAL A 121 -2.12 -8.44 0.06
CA VAL A 121 -0.80 -7.89 -0.31
C VAL A 121 -0.78 -6.44 0.14
N SER A 122 0.20 -6.08 0.93
CA SER A 122 0.43 -4.73 1.47
C SER A 122 1.82 -4.29 1.06
N GLU A 123 1.96 -3.09 0.54
CA GLU A 123 3.25 -2.51 0.14
C GLU A 123 3.24 -1.00 0.33
N TRP A 124 4.44 -0.43 0.51
CA TRP A 124 4.66 1.00 0.44
C TRP A 124 5.43 1.35 -0.83
N VAL A 125 4.96 2.39 -1.52
CA VAL A 125 5.61 2.84 -2.76
C VAL A 125 5.84 4.35 -2.75
N GLN A 126 6.97 4.79 -3.32
CA GLN A 126 7.16 6.16 -3.80
C GLN A 126 7.21 6.10 -5.32
N ILE A 127 6.20 6.64 -5.97
CA ILE A 127 6.04 6.53 -7.41
C ILE A 127 5.50 7.84 -8.00
N LEU A 128 5.74 8.01 -9.29
CA LEU A 128 5.11 9.04 -10.12
C LEU A 128 4.40 8.38 -11.28
N ASN A 129 3.36 9.03 -11.77
CA ASN A 129 2.84 8.73 -13.10
C ASN A 129 3.93 9.00 -14.15
N ASN A 130 3.86 8.36 -15.30
CA ASN A 130 4.86 8.50 -16.36
C ASN A 130 4.26 8.82 -17.74
N GLY A 131 2.92 8.81 -17.85
CA GLY A 131 2.18 9.13 -19.06
C GLY A 131 2.39 8.17 -20.23
N SER A 132 2.92 6.96 -19.99
CA SER A 132 3.25 6.02 -21.07
C SER A 132 2.99 4.55 -20.78
N THR A 133 3.38 4.03 -19.62
CA THR A 133 3.32 2.60 -19.34
C THR A 133 2.83 2.33 -17.92
N PRO A 134 2.08 1.24 -17.70
CA PRO A 134 1.73 0.79 -16.36
C PRO A 134 2.98 0.27 -15.63
N THR A 135 2.90 0.24 -14.31
CA THR A 135 3.94 -0.30 -13.42
C THR A 135 3.39 -1.51 -12.68
N LEU A 136 4.10 -2.63 -12.73
CA LEU A 136 3.81 -3.80 -11.92
C LEU A 136 4.77 -3.80 -10.73
N SER A 137 4.28 -3.42 -9.54
CA SER A 137 5.10 -3.31 -8.33
C SER A 137 5.43 -4.66 -7.71
N PHE A 138 4.44 -5.58 -7.67
CA PHE A 138 4.58 -6.92 -7.11
C PHE A 138 3.75 -7.92 -7.90
N THR A 139 4.30 -9.13 -8.14
CA THR A 139 3.54 -10.24 -8.70
C THR A 139 3.98 -11.60 -8.13
N ILE A 140 2.99 -12.46 -7.85
CA ILE A 140 3.21 -13.90 -7.74
C ILE A 140 3.04 -14.46 -9.14
N ALA A 141 4.14 -14.53 -9.87
CA ALA A 141 4.17 -14.85 -11.30
C ALA A 141 3.86 -16.32 -11.57
N ARG A 142 3.27 -16.59 -12.73
CA ARG A 142 3.05 -17.94 -13.26
C ARG A 142 4.05 -18.20 -14.39
N PRO A 143 4.90 -19.24 -14.31
CA PRO A 143 5.83 -19.58 -15.39
C PRO A 143 5.14 -19.67 -16.75
N GLY A 144 5.68 -18.95 -17.74
CA GLY A 144 5.14 -18.93 -19.08
C GLY A 144 3.87 -18.08 -19.30
N GLN A 145 3.50 -17.26 -18.32
CA GLN A 145 2.34 -16.36 -18.41
C GLN A 145 2.79 -14.92 -18.12
N LEU A 146 2.20 -13.96 -18.84
CA LEU A 146 2.42 -12.53 -18.56
C LEU A 146 1.75 -12.12 -17.23
N TRP A 147 0.53 -12.59 -17.01
CA TRP A 147 -0.26 -12.32 -15.82
C TRP A 147 -0.05 -13.41 -14.77
N GLY A 148 0.31 -13.00 -13.56
CA GLY A 148 0.58 -13.87 -12.42
C GLY A 148 -0.66 -14.44 -11.75
N ASN A 149 -0.46 -15.09 -10.61
CA ASN A 149 -1.52 -15.48 -9.69
C ASN A 149 -2.14 -14.28 -9.00
N ILE A 150 -1.29 -13.30 -8.63
CA ILE A 150 -1.64 -12.00 -8.08
C ILE A 150 -0.74 -10.98 -8.75
N ASN A 151 -1.30 -9.87 -9.21
CA ASN A 151 -0.56 -8.76 -9.77
C ASN A 151 -0.96 -7.47 -9.04
N PHE A 152 0.02 -6.72 -8.55
CA PHE A 152 -0.19 -5.39 -7.99
C PHE A 152 0.15 -4.37 -9.06
N LEU A 153 -0.83 -4.02 -9.89
CA LEU A 153 -0.68 -3.12 -11.02
C LEU A 153 -1.00 -1.69 -10.61
N LEU A 154 -0.20 -0.75 -11.09
CA LEU A 154 -0.39 0.68 -10.99
C LEU A 154 -0.45 1.25 -12.41
N GLU A 155 -1.56 1.90 -12.76
CA GLU A 155 -1.78 2.49 -14.10
C GLU A 155 -1.04 3.82 -14.26
N THR A 156 0.24 3.83 -13.99
CA THR A 156 1.10 5.03 -14.06
C THR A 156 1.17 5.65 -15.45
N GLY A 157 0.77 4.93 -16.48
CA GLY A 157 0.69 5.42 -17.86
C GLY A 157 -0.52 6.29 -18.17
N GLN A 158 -1.55 6.29 -17.32
CA GLN A 158 -2.82 6.99 -17.58
C GLN A 158 -2.73 8.51 -17.35
N HIS A 159 -1.78 8.96 -16.51
CA HIS A 159 -1.60 10.36 -16.16
C HIS A 159 -0.14 10.80 -16.35
N PRO A 160 0.13 12.07 -16.69
CA PRO A 160 1.49 12.57 -16.84
C PRO A 160 2.22 12.65 -15.48
N ALA A 161 3.55 12.69 -15.50
CA ALA A 161 4.36 12.76 -14.29
C ALA A 161 4.10 14.00 -13.41
N SER A 162 3.55 15.06 -13.98
CA SER A 162 3.12 16.27 -13.26
C SER A 162 1.83 16.08 -12.47
N ASP A 163 1.04 15.06 -12.79
CA ASP A 163 -0.17 14.74 -12.03
C ASP A 163 0.19 13.87 -10.82
N THR A 164 0.10 14.48 -9.66
CA THR A 164 0.39 13.84 -8.37
C THR A 164 -0.87 13.53 -7.56
N ASN A 165 -2.05 13.78 -8.12
CA ASN A 165 -3.32 13.62 -7.42
C ASN A 165 -4.10 12.38 -7.88
N ASP A 166 -3.76 11.84 -9.04
CA ASP A 166 -4.49 10.74 -9.66
C ASP A 166 -3.57 9.54 -9.93
N LEU A 167 -3.50 8.60 -8.98
CA LEU A 167 -2.91 7.29 -9.17
C LEU A 167 -4.02 6.24 -9.26
N ILE A 168 -4.08 5.53 -10.38
CA ILE A 168 -4.98 4.38 -10.51
C ILE A 168 -4.24 3.13 -10.01
N VAL A 169 -4.76 2.55 -8.94
CA VAL A 169 -4.32 1.28 -8.35
C VAL A 169 -5.24 0.19 -8.90
N HIS A 170 -4.69 -0.78 -9.62
CA HIS A 170 -5.43 -1.74 -10.43
C HIS A 170 -4.92 -3.18 -10.23
N PRO A 171 -4.94 -3.72 -9.00
CA PRO A 171 -4.53 -5.10 -8.78
C PRO A 171 -5.50 -6.08 -9.45
N ASP A 172 -4.98 -7.24 -9.81
CA ASP A 172 -5.75 -8.36 -10.32
C ASP A 172 -5.27 -9.69 -9.73
N TYR A 173 -6.11 -10.72 -9.88
CA TYR A 173 -5.77 -12.09 -9.52
C TYR A 173 -6.27 -13.11 -10.55
N ALA A 174 -5.60 -14.26 -10.63
CA ALA A 174 -6.00 -15.38 -11.48
C ALA A 174 -7.23 -16.10 -10.92
N ALA A 175 -8.26 -16.29 -11.74
CA ALA A 175 -9.49 -16.95 -11.35
C ALA A 175 -9.49 -18.47 -11.65
N VAL A 176 -10.26 -19.24 -10.90
CA VAL A 176 -10.45 -20.70 -11.09
C VAL A 176 -10.92 -21.03 -12.50
N GLY A 177 -11.83 -20.21 -13.07
CA GLY A 177 -12.37 -20.38 -14.41
C GLY A 177 -11.43 -19.94 -15.55
N GLY A 178 -10.24 -19.45 -15.20
CA GLY A 178 -9.31 -18.82 -16.15
C GLY A 178 -9.51 -17.30 -16.24
N GLY A 179 -8.55 -16.61 -16.87
CA GLY A 179 -8.52 -15.15 -16.89
C GLY A 179 -8.14 -14.52 -15.56
N THR A 180 -8.26 -13.20 -15.50
CA THR A 180 -8.02 -12.39 -14.29
C THR A 180 -9.30 -11.69 -13.81
N GLN A 181 -9.34 -11.37 -12.53
CA GLN A 181 -10.36 -10.55 -11.89
C GLN A 181 -9.68 -9.36 -11.25
N ASP A 182 -10.20 -8.19 -11.48
CA ASP A 182 -9.61 -6.93 -11.05
C ASP A 182 -10.52 -6.11 -10.11
N ASN A 183 -9.95 -5.13 -9.45
CA ASN A 183 -10.64 -4.00 -8.85
C ASN A 183 -9.72 -2.78 -8.94
N LEU A 184 -10.30 -1.59 -9.12
CA LEU A 184 -9.53 -0.38 -9.33
C LEU A 184 -10.28 0.86 -8.83
N ASN A 185 -9.55 1.98 -8.73
CA ASN A 185 -10.07 3.28 -8.33
C ASN A 185 -10.04 4.30 -9.49
N ALA A 186 -10.41 3.89 -10.69
CA ALA A 186 -10.35 4.76 -11.85
C ALA A 186 -11.32 5.96 -11.77
N SER A 187 -10.92 7.10 -12.31
CA SER A 187 -11.66 8.37 -12.25
C SER A 187 -13.04 8.34 -12.92
N TRP A 188 -13.25 7.42 -13.84
CA TRP A 188 -14.56 7.21 -14.50
C TRP A 188 -15.53 6.33 -13.70
N LEU A 189 -15.10 5.81 -12.54
CA LEU A 189 -15.95 5.05 -11.64
C LEU A 189 -16.56 5.95 -10.56
N SER A 190 -17.73 5.58 -10.07
CA SER A 190 -18.37 6.29 -8.95
C SER A 190 -17.52 6.19 -7.67
N SER A 191 -17.53 7.25 -6.88
CA SER A 191 -16.80 7.31 -5.60
C SER A 191 -15.27 7.21 -5.76
N TYR A 192 -14.75 7.75 -6.86
CA TYR A 192 -13.31 7.80 -7.10
C TYR A 192 -12.53 8.44 -5.95
N LYS A 193 -11.47 7.78 -5.52
CA LYS A 193 -10.51 8.28 -4.53
C LYS A 193 -9.10 7.89 -4.97
N SER A 194 -8.17 8.82 -4.82
CA SER A 194 -6.77 8.57 -5.12
C SER A 194 -5.87 9.02 -3.98
N PRO A 195 -4.78 8.31 -3.69
CA PRO A 195 -3.73 8.86 -2.85
C PRO A 195 -2.98 9.98 -3.59
N VAL A 196 -2.46 10.95 -2.84
CA VAL A 196 -1.48 11.90 -3.39
C VAL A 196 -0.13 11.21 -3.45
N ILE A 197 0.44 11.15 -4.65
CA ILE A 197 1.76 10.57 -4.92
C ILE A 197 2.83 11.65 -5.05
N GLY A 198 4.09 11.25 -5.18
CA GLY A 198 5.21 12.19 -5.38
C GLY A 198 6.56 11.53 -5.18
N ALA A 199 7.61 12.14 -5.74
CA ALA A 199 8.98 11.63 -5.69
C ALA A 199 9.52 11.43 -4.26
N ASN A 200 8.97 12.16 -3.27
CA ASN A 200 9.37 12.10 -1.87
C ASN A 200 8.18 11.73 -0.95
N LYS A 201 7.18 11.04 -1.50
CA LYS A 201 5.98 10.69 -0.76
C LYS A 201 5.72 9.20 -0.80
N TRP A 202 5.86 8.55 0.35
CA TRP A 202 5.46 7.18 0.54
C TRP A 202 3.94 7.05 0.59
N VAL A 203 3.41 6.08 -0.13
CA VAL A 203 1.99 5.73 -0.17
C VAL A 203 1.84 4.27 0.22
N HIS A 204 1.00 3.98 1.18
CA HIS A 204 0.65 2.62 1.58
C HIS A 204 -0.46 2.10 0.68
N LEU A 205 -0.23 1.02 -0.02
CA LEU A 205 -1.18 0.37 -0.91
C LEU A 205 -1.48 -1.05 -0.41
N VAL A 206 -2.74 -1.44 -0.44
CA VAL A 206 -3.17 -2.79 -0.03
C VAL A 206 -4.23 -3.31 -0.97
N THR A 207 -4.14 -4.60 -1.31
CA THR A 207 -5.23 -5.34 -1.93
C THR A 207 -5.57 -6.56 -1.08
N THR A 208 -6.87 -6.85 -0.95
CA THR A 208 -7.37 -8.00 -0.18
C THR A 208 -8.35 -8.82 -0.99
N TYR A 209 -8.26 -10.13 -0.91
CA TYR A 209 -9.28 -11.04 -1.41
C TYR A 209 -9.74 -12.00 -0.30
N ASP A 210 -11.04 -12.03 -0.05
CA ASP A 210 -11.67 -12.97 0.86
C ASP A 210 -12.43 -14.04 0.07
N ASN A 211 -11.99 -15.28 0.17
CA ASN A 211 -12.61 -16.41 -0.52
C ASN A 211 -14.02 -16.74 0.00
N ALA A 212 -14.30 -16.50 1.28
CA ALA A 212 -15.59 -16.85 1.87
C ALA A 212 -16.71 -15.95 1.32
N SER A 213 -16.45 -14.67 1.16
CA SER A 213 -17.39 -13.68 0.61
C SER A 213 -17.17 -13.40 -0.88
N SER A 214 -16.11 -13.94 -1.49
CA SER A 214 -15.64 -13.60 -2.84
C SER A 214 -15.49 -12.09 -3.05
N THR A 215 -14.91 -11.42 -2.05
CA THR A 215 -14.77 -9.96 -2.02
C THR A 215 -13.34 -9.55 -2.30
N PHE A 216 -13.13 -8.72 -3.34
CA PHE A 216 -11.83 -8.17 -3.74
C PHE A 216 -11.79 -6.65 -3.54
N GLN A 217 -10.88 -6.15 -2.72
CA GLN A 217 -10.84 -4.73 -2.31
C GLN A 217 -9.46 -4.13 -2.50
N VAL A 218 -9.44 -2.81 -2.74
CA VAL A 218 -8.23 -1.98 -2.91
C VAL A 218 -8.25 -0.83 -1.92
N TRP A 219 -7.08 -0.58 -1.31
CA TRP A 219 -6.92 0.41 -0.26
C TRP A 219 -5.68 1.28 -0.51
N ALA A 220 -5.75 2.53 -0.10
CA ALA A 220 -4.61 3.43 -0.05
C ALA A 220 -4.62 4.20 1.27
N ASN A 221 -3.46 4.27 1.94
CA ASN A 221 -3.27 5.01 3.19
C ASN A 221 -4.35 4.70 4.24
N GLY A 222 -4.68 3.41 4.43
CA GLY A 222 -5.66 2.94 5.39
C GLY A 222 -7.13 3.12 4.97
N ILE A 223 -7.41 3.66 3.79
CA ILE A 223 -8.76 3.94 3.30
C ILE A 223 -9.06 3.09 2.07
N ARG A 224 -10.28 2.52 2.02
CA ARG A 224 -10.74 1.79 0.84
C ARG A 224 -10.99 2.76 -0.33
N ILE A 225 -10.34 2.48 -1.46
CA ILE A 225 -10.39 3.29 -2.68
C ILE A 225 -10.96 2.54 -3.88
N GLY A 226 -10.93 1.20 -3.87
CA GLY A 226 -11.45 0.37 -4.96
C GLY A 226 -12.94 0.57 -5.20
N ALA A 227 -13.38 0.34 -6.44
CA ALA A 227 -14.76 0.52 -6.85
C ALA A 227 -15.69 -0.46 -6.11
N PRO A 228 -16.79 0.03 -5.49
CA PRO A 228 -17.76 -0.83 -4.81
C PRO A 228 -18.36 -1.91 -5.70
N ASP A 229 -18.66 -1.59 -6.96
CA ASP A 229 -19.28 -2.50 -7.92
C ASP A 229 -18.35 -3.63 -8.37
N TYR A 230 -17.02 -3.44 -8.23
CA TYR A 230 -16.01 -4.44 -8.58
C TYR A 230 -15.57 -5.30 -7.38
N GLN A 231 -16.16 -5.13 -6.20
CA GLN A 231 -15.74 -5.89 -5.02
C GLN A 231 -16.22 -7.34 -5.04
N ASN A 232 -17.48 -7.56 -5.41
CA ASN A 232 -18.03 -8.91 -5.46
C ASN A 232 -17.60 -9.60 -6.75
N ARG A 233 -16.84 -10.69 -6.60
CA ARG A 233 -16.35 -11.49 -7.74
C ARG A 233 -17.19 -12.74 -8.00
N GLY A 234 -18.30 -12.94 -7.26
CA GLY A 234 -19.22 -14.06 -7.47
C GLY A 234 -18.51 -15.41 -7.37
N THR A 235 -18.58 -16.20 -8.42
CA THR A 235 -17.93 -17.53 -8.51
C THR A 235 -16.51 -17.50 -9.10
N ASN A 236 -15.97 -16.32 -9.37
CA ASN A 236 -14.61 -16.16 -9.90
C ASN A 236 -13.58 -16.23 -8.76
N TYR A 237 -13.52 -17.36 -8.08
CA TYR A 237 -12.64 -17.56 -6.94
C TYR A 237 -11.16 -17.47 -7.34
N PHE A 238 -10.35 -16.93 -6.43
CA PHE A 238 -8.91 -16.90 -6.59
C PHE A 238 -8.32 -18.33 -6.66
N LYS A 239 -7.34 -18.49 -7.55
CA LYS A 239 -6.58 -19.72 -7.70
C LYS A 239 -5.08 -19.45 -7.68
N CYS A 240 -4.40 -19.88 -6.64
CA CYS A 240 -2.94 -19.92 -6.63
C CYS A 240 -2.45 -21.17 -7.40
N THR A 241 -1.82 -20.94 -8.53
CA THR A 241 -1.23 -21.99 -9.37
C THR A 241 0.23 -22.20 -8.98
N VAL A 242 0.68 -23.45 -8.96
CA VAL A 242 2.07 -23.85 -8.71
C VAL A 242 2.63 -24.63 -9.91
N PRO A 243 3.95 -24.61 -10.17
CA PRO A 243 4.93 -23.76 -9.50
C PRO A 243 4.68 -22.29 -9.78
N ASN A 244 5.17 -21.42 -8.91
CA ASN A 244 5.12 -19.97 -9.12
C ASN A 244 6.44 -19.34 -8.70
N GLU A 245 6.62 -18.10 -9.10
CA GLU A 245 7.82 -17.29 -8.92
C GLU A 245 7.38 -15.92 -8.38
N VAL A 246 8.31 -15.11 -7.87
CA VAL A 246 7.98 -13.74 -7.46
C VAL A 246 8.80 -12.77 -8.28
N ILE A 247 8.15 -11.68 -8.72
CA ILE A 247 8.83 -10.54 -9.33
C ILE A 247 8.38 -9.27 -8.61
N ILE A 248 9.33 -8.47 -8.20
CA ILE A 248 9.11 -7.15 -7.58
C ILE A 248 9.62 -6.11 -8.55
N GLY A 249 8.77 -5.16 -8.94
CA GLY A 249 9.08 -4.08 -9.87
C GLY A 249 9.18 -4.47 -11.35
N GLY A 250 8.69 -5.64 -11.74
CA GLY A 250 8.83 -6.09 -13.12
C GLY A 250 7.76 -7.05 -13.60
N TRP A 251 7.73 -7.23 -14.90
CA TRP A 251 6.88 -8.16 -15.63
C TRP A 251 7.65 -9.44 -15.96
N TYR A 252 6.93 -10.52 -16.22
CA TYR A 252 7.55 -11.76 -16.66
C TYR A 252 8.41 -11.57 -17.91
N ASN A 253 8.00 -10.69 -18.82
CA ASN A 253 8.73 -10.30 -20.01
C ASN A 253 10.09 -9.64 -19.75
N ASN A 254 10.31 -9.08 -18.56
CA ASN A 254 11.57 -8.40 -18.23
C ASN A 254 12.66 -9.38 -17.79
N ILE A 255 12.30 -10.63 -17.48
CA ILE A 255 13.24 -11.62 -16.99
C ILE A 255 13.95 -12.29 -18.19
N PRO A 256 15.29 -12.25 -18.25
CA PRO A 256 16.03 -12.85 -19.35
C PRO A 256 15.64 -14.32 -19.61
N GLY A 257 15.31 -14.63 -20.86
CA GLY A 257 14.90 -15.98 -21.28
C GLY A 257 13.49 -16.39 -20.90
N LYS A 258 12.67 -15.49 -20.32
CA LYS A 258 11.29 -15.78 -19.89
C LYS A 258 10.23 -14.97 -20.64
N GLN A 259 10.60 -14.23 -21.66
CA GLN A 259 9.68 -13.42 -22.44
C GLN A 259 8.56 -14.28 -23.05
N VAL A 260 7.31 -13.89 -22.82
CA VAL A 260 6.10 -14.62 -23.25
C VAL A 260 5.27 -13.85 -24.29
N SER A 261 5.59 -12.58 -24.50
CA SER A 261 4.96 -11.72 -25.51
C SER A 261 5.95 -10.69 -26.05
N THR A 262 5.57 -10.02 -27.13
CA THR A 262 6.34 -8.91 -27.74
C THR A 262 5.84 -7.54 -27.28
N ASP A 263 5.06 -7.49 -26.20
CA ASP A 263 4.48 -6.27 -25.68
C ASP A 263 5.57 -5.30 -25.21
N THR A 264 5.55 -4.08 -25.72
CA THR A 264 6.53 -3.03 -25.42
C THR A 264 6.16 -2.18 -24.21
N TRP A 265 4.94 -2.31 -23.72
CA TRP A 265 4.45 -1.59 -22.53
C TRP A 265 4.87 -2.25 -21.20
N THR A 266 5.39 -3.47 -21.25
CA THR A 266 5.90 -4.20 -20.07
C THR A 266 7.27 -3.69 -19.66
N VAL A 267 7.33 -2.51 -19.04
CA VAL A 267 8.57 -1.84 -18.63
C VAL A 267 8.82 -2.07 -17.14
N PRO A 268 10.07 -2.35 -16.72
CA PRO A 268 10.41 -2.44 -15.30
C PRO A 268 10.17 -1.13 -14.55
N MET A 269 9.91 -1.24 -13.26
CA MET A 269 9.55 -0.13 -12.38
C MET A 269 10.65 0.91 -12.25
N THR A 270 10.24 2.17 -12.20
CA THR A 270 11.05 3.28 -11.68
C THR A 270 10.31 3.88 -10.48
N GLY A 271 10.92 3.77 -9.30
CA GLY A 271 10.33 4.22 -8.03
C GLY A 271 11.00 3.53 -6.86
N ASN A 272 10.46 3.73 -5.67
CA ASN A 272 10.92 3.05 -4.47
C ASN A 272 9.81 2.16 -3.93
N ILE A 273 10.18 1.04 -3.32
CA ILE A 273 9.28 0.09 -2.65
C ILE A 273 9.84 -0.20 -1.26
N ASP A 274 8.93 -0.40 -0.30
CA ASP A 274 9.29 -0.78 1.06
C ASP A 274 8.20 -1.64 1.71
N GLU A 275 8.58 -2.46 2.69
CA GLU A 275 7.67 -3.14 3.60
C GLU A 275 6.59 -3.98 2.89
N ILE A 276 6.96 -4.81 1.89
CA ILE A 276 6.00 -5.72 1.26
C ILE A 276 5.64 -6.84 2.22
N ARG A 277 4.35 -7.00 2.49
CA ARG A 277 3.79 -8.09 3.29
C ARG A 277 2.70 -8.84 2.53
N VAL A 278 2.73 -10.17 2.62
CA VAL A 278 1.68 -11.02 2.08
C VAL A 278 1.11 -11.87 3.21
N TYR A 279 -0.22 -11.84 3.34
CA TYR A 279 -0.95 -12.62 4.33
C TYR A 279 -1.85 -13.63 3.61
N ASN A 280 -2.10 -14.78 4.25
CA ASN A 280 -3.02 -15.82 3.75
C ASN A 280 -4.48 -15.60 4.22
N THR A 281 -4.82 -14.39 4.55
CA THR A 281 -6.16 -13.95 4.95
C THR A 281 -6.45 -12.57 4.36
N ALA A 282 -7.71 -12.22 4.21
CA ALA A 282 -8.13 -10.85 3.94
C ALA A 282 -8.12 -10.06 5.24
N LEU A 283 -7.20 -9.11 5.40
CA LEU A 283 -7.16 -8.22 6.55
C LEU A 283 -8.37 -7.30 6.57
N GLY A 284 -8.88 -7.04 7.77
CA GLY A 284 -9.96 -6.09 7.99
C GLY A 284 -9.50 -4.62 7.92
N ALA A 285 -10.46 -3.71 7.83
CA ALA A 285 -10.20 -2.27 7.76
C ALA A 285 -9.37 -1.74 8.94
N ALA A 286 -9.57 -2.28 10.14
CA ALA A 286 -8.82 -1.89 11.34
C ALA A 286 -7.34 -2.28 11.23
N ASP A 287 -7.04 -3.50 10.76
CA ASP A 287 -5.67 -3.98 10.58
C ASP A 287 -4.94 -3.21 9.47
N ILE A 288 -5.63 -2.92 8.36
CA ILE A 288 -5.08 -2.14 7.25
C ILE A 288 -4.78 -0.71 7.69
N LYS A 289 -5.68 -0.10 8.47
CA LYS A 289 -5.45 1.22 9.07
C LYS A 289 -4.25 1.19 10.03
N ALA A 290 -4.15 0.16 10.87
CA ALA A 290 -3.04 -0.02 11.79
C ALA A 290 -1.70 -0.20 11.05
N LEU A 291 -1.64 -1.00 9.97
CA LEU A 291 -0.45 -1.11 9.12
C LEU A 291 0.00 0.24 8.57
N TYR A 292 -0.95 1.04 8.10
CA TYR A 292 -0.68 2.38 7.60
C TYR A 292 -0.11 3.31 8.67
N GLU A 293 -0.78 3.40 9.83
CA GLU A 293 -0.39 4.31 10.91
C GLU A 293 0.94 3.88 11.56
N LEU A 294 1.18 2.58 11.71
CA LEU A 294 2.45 2.04 12.20
C LEU A 294 3.58 2.33 11.20
N GLY A 295 3.35 2.17 9.91
CA GLY A 295 4.32 2.53 8.88
C GLY A 295 4.69 4.01 8.91
N LEU A 296 3.71 4.92 9.05
CA LEU A 296 3.98 6.36 9.23
C LEU A 296 4.83 6.66 10.47
N ALA A 297 4.74 5.83 11.49
CA ALA A 297 5.53 5.95 12.73
C ALA A 297 6.89 5.22 12.67
N GLY A 298 7.21 4.55 11.57
CA GLY A 298 8.42 3.73 11.43
C GLY A 298 8.43 2.48 12.32
N LYS A 299 7.25 1.89 12.62
CA LYS A 299 7.06 0.79 13.60
C LYS A 299 6.69 -0.54 12.95
#